data_c37498b3c1999cf52f6776771bf8997e
#
_entry.id   c37498b3c1999cf52f6776771bf8997e
#
_cell.length_a   1.000
_cell.length_b   1.000
_cell.length_c   1.000
_cell.angle_alpha   90.00
_cell.angle_beta   90.00
_cell.angle_gamma   90.00
#
_symmetry.space_group_name_H-M   'P 1'
#
loop_
_entity.id
_entity.type
_entity.pdbx_description
1 polymer ?
#
loop_
_entity_poly.entity_id
_entity_poly.type
_entity_poly.pdbx_seq_one_letter_code
_entity_poly.pdbx_strand_id
1 'polypeptide(L)'
;MNKRKLIKRINVASKKVAADLVITNGKIVDVFNQEIMEGDIAIADGVFAGVGDYEGKKTIDANGKYILPGFIDGHVHIESAMVTPNQFAHVVLPHGVTTVIADPHEIANVSGAEGIDFMIKASEDTPLNVYFGMPSCVPAAPFESNGATLRAEEILPFYNHPSVISLGEVMDYPAVKNTEEQMLEKLLNAQEAGKVIDGHAAGFDQVGLNVYMAAHIHSDHECTTPEEAKERLQRGMYVMLREGSASRDLRKLLNAVNE
;
A
#
# COMPACT_ATOMS: atom_id res chain seq x y z
N MET A 1 0.31 7.65 21.45
CA MET A 1 -0.96 7.81 22.21
C MET A 1 -0.64 8.32 23.61
N ASN A 2 -1.40 9.29 24.18
CA ASN A 2 -1.21 9.77 25.55
C ASN A 2 -2.37 9.33 26.46
N LYS A 3 -2.15 9.38 27.79
CA LYS A 3 -3.13 8.95 28.81
C LYS A 3 -4.50 9.63 28.69
N ARG A 4 -4.53 10.93 28.33
CA ARG A 4 -5.78 11.71 28.17
C ARG A 4 -6.64 11.18 27.02
N LYS A 5 -6.02 10.92 25.87
CA LYS A 5 -6.71 10.32 24.71
C LYS A 5 -7.23 8.92 25.02
N LEU A 6 -6.42 8.10 25.71
CA LEU A 6 -6.84 6.75 26.13
C LEU A 6 -8.09 6.81 27.05
N ILE A 7 -8.07 7.65 28.09
CA ILE A 7 -9.21 7.84 29.00
C ILE A 7 -10.45 8.28 28.22
N LYS A 8 -10.34 9.24 27.32
CA LYS A 8 -11.47 9.72 26.50
C LYS A 8 -12.08 8.58 25.68
N ARG A 9 -11.25 7.81 24.96
CA ARG A 9 -11.72 6.69 24.15
C ARG A 9 -12.45 5.63 24.98
N ILE A 10 -11.90 5.28 26.14
CA ILE A 10 -12.55 4.35 27.09
C ILE A 10 -13.90 4.92 27.59
N ASN A 11 -13.96 6.20 27.92
CA ASN A 11 -15.19 6.83 28.39
C ASN A 11 -16.26 6.90 27.30
N VAL A 12 -15.89 7.13 26.05
CA VAL A 12 -16.81 7.05 24.90
C VAL A 12 -17.28 5.61 24.71
N ALA A 13 -16.37 4.65 24.63
CA ALA A 13 -16.70 3.24 24.45
C ALA A 13 -17.63 2.70 25.55
N SER A 14 -17.46 3.18 26.79
CA SER A 14 -18.32 2.84 27.94
C SER A 14 -19.57 3.72 28.08
N LYS A 15 -19.87 4.55 27.07
CA LYS A 15 -21.05 5.47 27.05
C LYS A 15 -21.11 6.49 28.18
N LYS A 16 -19.98 6.76 28.87
CA LYS A 16 -19.90 7.78 29.93
C LYS A 16 -19.88 9.20 29.42
N VAL A 17 -19.43 9.38 28.18
CA VAL A 17 -19.39 10.68 27.50
C VAL A 17 -19.75 10.49 26.02
N ALA A 18 -20.33 11.51 25.41
CA ALA A 18 -20.68 11.50 24.00
C ALA A 18 -19.42 11.38 23.11
N ALA A 19 -19.53 10.62 22.03
CA ALA A 19 -18.52 10.50 20.99
C ALA A 19 -18.29 11.85 20.29
N ASP A 20 -17.13 12.04 19.65
CA ASP A 20 -16.89 13.23 18.84
C ASP A 20 -17.75 13.22 17.59
N LEU A 21 -17.98 12.02 17.02
CA LEU A 21 -18.82 11.79 15.86
C LEU A 21 -19.50 10.43 16.01
N VAL A 22 -20.77 10.34 15.60
CA VAL A 22 -21.49 9.08 15.40
C VAL A 22 -21.96 9.02 13.96
N ILE A 23 -21.74 7.88 13.30
CA ILE A 23 -22.33 7.58 12.00
C ILE A 23 -23.51 6.65 12.25
N THR A 24 -24.71 7.09 11.91
CA THR A 24 -25.96 6.38 12.18
C THR A 24 -26.58 5.78 10.93
N ASN A 25 -27.52 4.86 11.12
CA ASN A 25 -28.34 4.27 10.05
C ASN A 25 -27.50 3.65 8.91
N GLY A 26 -26.36 3.04 9.22
CA GLY A 26 -25.46 2.42 8.25
C GLY A 26 -25.51 0.89 8.24
N LYS A 27 -25.12 0.31 7.13
CA LYS A 27 -24.84 -1.13 6.99
C LYS A 27 -23.34 -1.34 7.14
N ILE A 28 -22.89 -1.78 8.30
CA ILE A 28 -21.49 -1.93 8.63
C ILE A 28 -20.97 -3.24 8.04
N VAL A 29 -19.96 -3.14 7.21
CA VAL A 29 -19.25 -4.32 6.68
C VAL A 29 -18.22 -4.76 7.71
N ASP A 30 -18.52 -5.83 8.44
CA ASP A 30 -17.57 -6.46 9.35
C ASP A 30 -16.60 -7.34 8.55
N VAL A 31 -15.42 -6.81 8.29
CA VAL A 31 -14.37 -7.49 7.51
C VAL A 31 -13.71 -8.64 8.28
N PHE A 32 -13.89 -8.72 9.59
CA PHE A 32 -13.32 -9.80 10.40
C PHE A 32 -14.17 -11.05 10.37
N ASN A 33 -15.50 -10.89 10.45
CA ASN A 33 -16.45 -12.00 10.43
C ASN A 33 -17.09 -12.22 9.06
N GLN A 34 -16.81 -11.35 8.07
CA GLN A 34 -17.39 -11.39 6.71
C GLN A 34 -18.92 -11.27 6.73
N GLU A 35 -19.44 -10.42 7.59
CA GLU A 35 -20.88 -10.20 7.78
C GLU A 35 -21.23 -8.72 7.55
N ILE A 36 -22.51 -8.46 7.31
CA ILE A 36 -23.06 -7.11 7.27
C ILE A 36 -23.96 -6.96 8.47
N MET A 37 -23.65 -5.98 9.34
CA MET A 37 -24.42 -5.68 10.54
C MET A 37 -25.02 -4.28 10.45
N GLU A 38 -26.19 -4.09 11.04
CA GLU A 38 -26.80 -2.78 11.22
C GLU A 38 -26.35 -2.20 12.58
N GLY A 39 -26.09 -0.90 12.62
CA GLY A 39 -25.69 -0.22 13.85
C GLY A 39 -25.06 1.12 13.59
N ASP A 40 -24.76 1.80 14.69
CA ASP A 40 -24.06 3.07 14.66
C ASP A 40 -22.58 2.88 14.98
N ILE A 41 -21.75 3.77 14.47
CA ILE A 41 -20.30 3.76 14.74
C ILE A 41 -19.94 5.01 15.51
N ALA A 42 -19.40 4.83 16.72
CA ALA A 42 -18.87 5.91 17.54
C ALA A 42 -17.38 6.15 17.25
N ILE A 43 -17.01 7.42 17.07
CA ILE A 43 -15.64 7.87 16.79
C ILE A 43 -15.17 8.83 17.87
N ALA A 44 -13.97 8.60 18.40
CA ALA A 44 -13.31 9.47 19.38
C ALA A 44 -11.84 9.65 19.02
N ASP A 45 -11.38 10.90 18.94
CA ASP A 45 -10.00 11.25 18.53
C ASP A 45 -9.57 10.61 17.21
N GLY A 46 -10.48 10.55 16.23
CA GLY A 46 -10.21 10.01 14.88
C GLY A 46 -10.11 8.48 14.79
N VAL A 47 -10.50 7.74 15.85
CA VAL A 47 -10.51 6.27 15.82
C VAL A 47 -11.88 5.73 16.23
N PHE A 48 -12.21 4.53 15.80
CA PHE A 48 -13.40 3.83 16.24
C PHE A 48 -13.34 3.57 17.76
N ALA A 49 -14.40 3.96 18.46
CA ALA A 49 -14.55 3.75 19.89
C ALA A 49 -15.55 2.65 20.20
N GLY A 50 -16.50 2.38 19.31
CA GLY A 50 -17.47 1.30 19.48
C GLY A 50 -18.49 1.24 18.36
N VAL A 51 -19.18 0.10 18.29
CA VAL A 51 -20.34 -0.14 17.42
C VAL A 51 -21.55 -0.37 18.31
N GLY A 52 -22.70 0.19 17.96
CA GLY A 52 -23.95 0.10 18.70
C GLY A 52 -24.61 1.47 18.88
N ASP A 53 -25.49 1.58 19.85
CA ASP A 53 -26.21 2.83 20.13
C ASP A 53 -25.34 3.79 20.97
N TYR A 54 -24.94 4.92 20.39
CA TYR A 54 -24.09 5.94 21.01
C TYR A 54 -24.62 7.35 20.80
N GLU A 55 -24.38 8.23 21.78
CA GLU A 55 -24.58 9.66 21.62
C GLU A 55 -23.32 10.32 21.02
N GLY A 56 -23.51 11.20 20.05
CA GLY A 56 -22.44 11.95 19.38
C GLY A 56 -22.61 13.47 19.49
N LYS A 57 -21.48 14.20 19.61
CA LYS A 57 -21.47 15.68 19.48
C LYS A 57 -21.79 16.09 18.04
N LYS A 58 -21.45 15.26 17.08
CA LYS A 58 -21.82 15.37 15.67
C LYS A 58 -22.38 14.03 15.22
N THR A 59 -23.31 14.07 14.28
CA THR A 59 -23.91 12.88 13.69
C THR A 59 -23.89 12.99 12.18
N ILE A 60 -23.55 11.88 11.52
CA ILE A 60 -23.69 11.69 10.08
C ILE A 60 -24.69 10.57 9.88
N ASP A 61 -25.78 10.84 9.18
CA ASP A 61 -26.73 9.81 8.77
C ASP A 61 -26.23 9.13 7.49
N ALA A 62 -25.89 7.85 7.58
CA ALA A 62 -25.47 7.06 6.44
C ALA A 62 -26.64 6.72 5.49
N ASN A 63 -27.89 6.93 5.93
CA ASN A 63 -29.08 6.73 5.11
C ASN A 63 -29.13 5.36 4.43
N GLY A 64 -28.86 4.30 5.17
CA GLY A 64 -28.84 2.92 4.70
C GLY A 64 -27.65 2.54 3.81
N LYS A 65 -26.66 3.43 3.65
CA LYS A 65 -25.45 3.14 2.89
C LYS A 65 -24.52 2.18 3.65
N TYR A 66 -23.65 1.53 2.89
CA TYR A 66 -22.61 0.68 3.47
C TYR A 66 -21.52 1.55 4.10
N ILE A 67 -21.06 1.12 5.27
CA ILE A 67 -19.91 1.68 5.97
C ILE A 67 -18.85 0.58 6.03
N LEU A 68 -17.68 0.86 5.50
CA LEU A 68 -16.56 -0.09 5.44
C LEU A 68 -15.24 0.64 5.67
N PRO A 69 -14.16 -0.08 6.03
CA PRO A 69 -12.83 0.49 6.05
C PRO A 69 -12.49 1.12 4.69
N GLY A 70 -11.74 2.23 4.71
CA GLY A 70 -11.26 2.82 3.46
C GLY A 70 -10.38 1.83 2.70
N PHE A 71 -10.46 1.87 1.37
CA PHE A 71 -9.66 1.01 0.50
C PHE A 71 -8.18 1.38 0.59
N ILE A 72 -7.35 0.36 0.44
CA ILE A 72 -5.89 0.48 0.36
C ILE A 72 -5.46 0.00 -1.03
N ASP A 73 -4.83 0.89 -1.80
CA ASP A 73 -4.15 0.50 -3.02
C ASP A 73 -2.74 0.04 -2.66
N GLY A 74 -2.46 -1.24 -2.88
CA GLY A 74 -1.23 -1.90 -2.45
C GLY A 74 -0.02 -1.60 -3.34
N HIS A 75 -0.22 -1.04 -4.54
CA HIS A 75 0.86 -0.72 -5.45
C HIS A 75 0.40 0.29 -6.51
N VAL A 76 1.01 1.47 -6.53
CA VAL A 76 0.67 2.53 -7.49
C VAL A 76 1.88 3.42 -7.80
N HIS A 77 1.91 3.93 -9.04
CA HIS A 77 2.84 4.98 -9.47
C HIS A 77 2.05 6.28 -9.63
N ILE A 78 2.17 7.19 -8.67
CA ILE A 78 1.44 8.46 -8.67
C ILE A 78 1.84 9.31 -9.87
N GLU A 79 3.13 9.31 -10.22
CA GLU A 79 3.68 10.04 -11.34
C GLU A 79 3.14 9.58 -12.70
N SER A 80 2.78 8.31 -12.86
CA SER A 80 2.10 7.79 -14.07
C SER A 80 0.75 8.47 -14.34
N ALA A 81 0.10 8.99 -13.29
CA ALA A 81 -1.11 9.78 -13.43
C ALA A 81 -0.83 11.24 -13.87
N MET A 82 0.44 11.63 -14.03
CA MET A 82 0.91 12.98 -14.42
C MET A 82 0.41 14.09 -13.48
N VAL A 83 0.28 13.79 -12.19
CA VAL A 83 -0.17 14.72 -11.15
C VAL A 83 0.70 14.62 -9.91
N THR A 84 0.63 15.63 -9.05
CA THR A 84 1.27 15.58 -7.73
C THR A 84 0.48 14.73 -6.75
N PRO A 85 1.06 14.26 -5.64
CA PRO A 85 0.34 13.48 -4.62
C PRO A 85 -0.93 14.15 -4.10
N ASN A 86 -0.94 15.48 -3.95
CA ASN A 86 -2.12 16.22 -3.51
C ASN A 86 -3.25 16.15 -4.55
N GLN A 87 -2.95 16.33 -5.84
CA GLN A 87 -3.95 16.21 -6.89
C GLN A 87 -4.44 14.77 -7.06
N PHE A 88 -3.55 13.81 -6.91
CA PHE A 88 -3.90 12.39 -6.89
C PHE A 88 -4.91 12.09 -5.77
N ALA A 89 -4.66 12.60 -4.56
CA ALA A 89 -5.56 12.45 -3.43
C ALA A 89 -6.98 12.97 -3.72
N HIS A 90 -7.11 14.12 -4.39
CA HIS A 90 -8.41 14.67 -4.77
C HIS A 90 -9.21 13.76 -5.72
N VAL A 91 -8.51 12.95 -6.52
CA VAL A 91 -9.15 12.01 -7.45
C VAL A 91 -9.56 10.72 -6.72
N VAL A 92 -8.68 10.13 -5.90
CA VAL A 92 -8.90 8.77 -5.39
C VAL A 92 -9.75 8.72 -4.12
N LEU A 93 -9.67 9.75 -3.25
CA LEU A 93 -10.46 9.80 -2.01
C LEU A 93 -11.98 9.75 -2.21
N PRO A 94 -12.58 10.45 -3.18
CA PRO A 94 -14.02 10.34 -3.45
C PRO A 94 -14.47 8.93 -3.86
N HIS A 95 -13.54 8.08 -4.32
CA HIS A 95 -13.78 6.68 -4.67
C HIS A 95 -13.52 5.71 -3.52
N GLY A 96 -13.18 6.23 -2.33
CA GLY A 96 -13.01 5.44 -1.12
C GLY A 96 -11.59 4.91 -0.89
N VAL A 97 -10.63 5.23 -1.75
CA VAL A 97 -9.22 4.90 -1.51
C VAL A 97 -8.65 5.92 -0.52
N THR A 98 -8.30 5.45 0.67
CA THR A 98 -7.80 6.30 1.78
C THR A 98 -6.31 6.11 2.07
N THR A 99 -5.73 5.08 1.48
CA THR A 99 -4.31 4.73 1.66
C THR A 99 -3.76 4.18 0.35
N VAL A 100 -2.54 4.58 0.01
CA VAL A 100 -1.81 4.03 -1.14
C VAL A 100 -0.38 3.69 -0.75
N ILE A 101 0.18 2.67 -1.41
CA ILE A 101 1.60 2.34 -1.36
C ILE A 101 2.18 2.70 -2.72
N ALA A 102 2.95 3.80 -2.76
CA ALA A 102 3.52 4.33 -3.98
C ALA A 102 4.97 3.85 -4.17
N ASP A 103 5.30 3.46 -5.39
CA ASP A 103 6.69 3.22 -5.81
C ASP A 103 7.11 4.35 -6.76
N PRO A 104 7.90 5.34 -6.29
CA PRO A 104 8.23 6.54 -7.06
C PRO A 104 9.45 6.35 -7.97
N HIS A 105 9.60 5.18 -8.61
CA HIS A 105 10.77 4.90 -9.45
C HIS A 105 10.83 5.74 -10.72
N GLU A 106 9.69 6.19 -11.25
CA GLU A 106 9.64 6.98 -12.47
C GLU A 106 10.25 8.37 -12.23
N ILE A 107 9.87 9.07 -11.17
CA ILE A 107 10.49 10.35 -10.85
C ILE A 107 11.92 10.17 -10.35
N ALA A 108 12.20 9.06 -9.66
CA ALA A 108 13.56 8.72 -9.26
C ALA A 108 14.48 8.48 -10.48
N ASN A 109 13.96 7.88 -11.54
CA ASN A 109 14.70 7.71 -12.80
C ASN A 109 15.08 9.05 -13.45
N VAL A 110 14.32 10.12 -13.21
CA VAL A 110 14.57 11.47 -13.73
C VAL A 110 15.46 12.28 -12.79
N SER A 111 15.16 12.25 -11.48
CA SER A 111 15.71 13.19 -10.48
C SER A 111 16.38 12.52 -9.29
N GLY A 112 16.54 11.20 -9.30
CA GLY A 112 17.21 10.46 -8.24
C GLY A 112 16.55 10.61 -6.86
N ALA A 113 17.36 10.67 -5.84
CA ALA A 113 16.92 10.82 -4.45
C ALA A 113 16.12 12.12 -4.20
N GLU A 114 16.40 13.19 -4.93
CA GLU A 114 15.64 14.45 -4.82
C GLU A 114 14.19 14.27 -5.29
N GLY A 115 13.95 13.45 -6.31
CA GLY A 115 12.61 13.10 -6.77
C GLY A 115 11.81 12.32 -5.72
N ILE A 116 12.45 11.37 -5.04
CA ILE A 116 11.85 10.62 -3.93
C ILE A 116 11.50 11.57 -2.76
N ASP A 117 12.44 12.42 -2.35
CA ASP A 117 12.24 13.39 -1.28
C ASP A 117 11.09 14.36 -1.60
N PHE A 118 10.98 14.80 -2.86
CA PHE A 118 9.85 15.60 -3.34
C PHE A 118 8.52 14.87 -3.15
N MET A 119 8.42 13.60 -3.58
CA MET A 119 7.18 12.82 -3.46
C MET A 119 6.76 12.63 -2.01
N ILE A 120 7.71 12.33 -1.13
CA ILE A 120 7.47 12.18 0.31
C ILE A 120 6.93 13.50 0.88
N LYS A 121 7.63 14.62 0.69
CA LYS A 121 7.24 15.93 1.20
C LYS A 121 5.90 16.42 0.64
N ALA A 122 5.66 16.22 -0.65
CA ALA A 122 4.41 16.59 -1.31
C ALA A 122 3.19 15.77 -0.81
N SER A 123 3.45 14.65 -0.12
CA SER A 123 2.41 13.79 0.45
C SER A 123 2.08 14.13 1.91
N GLU A 124 2.91 14.89 2.61
CA GLU A 124 2.72 15.15 4.04
C GLU A 124 1.45 15.95 4.36
N ASP A 125 1.07 16.88 3.48
CA ASP A 125 -0.10 17.77 3.66
C ASP A 125 -1.37 17.26 2.97
N THR A 126 -1.40 15.98 2.54
CA THR A 126 -2.60 15.41 1.92
C THR A 126 -3.48 14.69 2.94
N PRO A 127 -4.80 14.64 2.74
CA PRO A 127 -5.68 13.79 3.54
C PRO A 127 -5.57 12.30 3.20
N LEU A 128 -4.86 11.92 2.13
CA LEU A 128 -4.55 10.55 1.74
C LEU A 128 -3.34 10.05 2.53
N ASN A 129 -3.40 8.84 3.07
CA ASN A 129 -2.22 8.22 3.63
C ASN A 129 -1.36 7.67 2.47
N VAL A 130 -0.17 8.23 2.30
CA VAL A 130 0.77 7.77 1.26
C VAL A 130 1.96 7.12 1.93
N TYR A 131 2.15 5.84 1.66
CA TYR A 131 3.34 5.09 2.02
C TYR A 131 4.19 4.85 0.77
N PHE A 132 5.48 4.60 0.97
CA PHE A 132 6.43 4.49 -0.11
C PHE A 132 7.23 3.19 -0.05
N GLY A 133 7.37 2.56 -1.23
CA GLY A 133 8.43 1.61 -1.53
C GLY A 133 9.64 2.36 -2.10
N MET A 134 10.83 2.10 -1.59
CA MET A 134 12.04 2.71 -2.17
C MET A 134 12.38 2.02 -3.48
N PRO A 135 12.62 2.79 -4.56
CA PRO A 135 12.92 2.21 -5.86
C PRO A 135 14.09 1.25 -5.82
N SER A 136 13.87 0.01 -6.22
CA SER A 136 14.90 -1.03 -6.25
C SER A 136 15.86 -0.89 -7.43
N CYS A 137 15.33 -0.42 -8.56
CA CYS A 137 16.01 -0.39 -9.84
C CYS A 137 15.86 0.99 -10.49
N VAL A 138 16.92 1.79 -10.45
CA VAL A 138 17.00 3.09 -11.14
C VAL A 138 18.38 3.21 -11.76
N PRO A 139 18.48 3.10 -13.10
CA PRO A 139 17.42 2.70 -14.04
C PRO A 139 16.95 1.25 -13.86
N ALA A 140 15.82 0.89 -14.46
CA ALA A 140 15.27 -0.47 -14.38
C ALA A 140 16.16 -1.50 -15.09
N ALA A 141 16.88 -1.08 -16.12
CA ALA A 141 17.89 -1.88 -16.80
C ALA A 141 19.12 -1.03 -17.18
N PRO A 142 20.33 -1.61 -17.21
CA PRO A 142 21.58 -0.85 -17.44
C PRO A 142 21.66 -0.11 -18.78
N PHE A 143 20.85 -0.49 -19.76
CA PHE A 143 20.82 0.11 -21.10
C PHE A 143 19.74 1.18 -21.28
N GLU A 144 18.93 1.46 -20.25
CA GLU A 144 17.90 2.49 -20.31
C GLU A 144 18.48 3.89 -20.13
N SER A 145 17.83 4.85 -20.81
CA SER A 145 18.13 6.27 -20.62
C SER A 145 17.60 6.72 -19.27
N ASN A 146 18.43 7.37 -18.48
CA ASN A 146 18.09 7.81 -17.14
C ASN A 146 18.72 9.18 -16.82
N GLY A 147 18.08 9.93 -15.95
CA GLY A 147 18.61 11.17 -15.37
C GLY A 147 19.42 10.93 -14.10
N ALA A 148 19.21 9.77 -13.44
CA ALA A 148 19.90 9.39 -12.22
C ALA A 148 20.08 7.88 -12.13
N THR A 149 21.05 7.48 -11.29
CA THR A 149 21.24 6.08 -10.88
C THR A 149 21.15 6.03 -9.36
N LEU A 150 20.35 5.11 -8.81
CA LEU A 150 20.25 4.94 -7.35
C LEU A 150 20.95 3.66 -6.92
N ARG A 151 21.94 3.81 -6.06
CA ARG A 151 22.66 2.72 -5.41
C ARG A 151 22.08 2.43 -4.03
N ALA A 152 22.54 1.36 -3.40
CA ALA A 152 22.06 0.94 -2.09
C ALA A 152 22.28 2.01 -1.01
N GLU A 153 23.42 2.68 -1.02
CA GLU A 153 23.75 3.75 -0.08
C GLU A 153 22.90 5.01 -0.22
N GLU A 154 22.31 5.26 -1.40
CA GLU A 154 21.47 6.43 -1.65
C GLU A 154 20.03 6.22 -1.16
N ILE A 155 19.53 4.99 -1.17
CA ILE A 155 18.18 4.68 -0.68
C ILE A 155 18.14 4.34 0.82
N LEU A 156 19.22 3.86 1.39
CA LEU A 156 19.30 3.43 2.78
C LEU A 156 18.81 4.49 3.80
N PRO A 157 19.15 5.79 3.69
CA PRO A 157 18.68 6.80 4.62
C PRO A 157 17.14 6.94 4.68
N PHE A 158 16.45 6.67 3.58
CA PHE A 158 14.99 6.80 3.50
C PHE A 158 14.26 5.76 4.35
N TYR A 159 14.86 4.62 4.66
CA TYR A 159 14.23 3.61 5.53
C TYR A 159 13.96 4.10 6.95
N ASN A 160 14.59 5.20 7.38
CA ASN A 160 14.29 5.84 8.65
C ASN A 160 13.01 6.69 8.61
N HIS A 161 12.49 7.01 7.43
CA HIS A 161 11.27 7.79 7.29
C HIS A 161 10.03 6.93 7.61
N PRO A 162 9.08 7.42 8.44
CA PRO A 162 7.95 6.60 8.89
C PRO A 162 6.99 6.20 7.76
N SER A 163 6.91 6.95 6.66
CA SER A 163 6.10 6.59 5.51
C SER A 163 6.77 5.59 4.57
N VAL A 164 8.06 5.31 4.73
CA VAL A 164 8.78 4.32 3.92
C VAL A 164 8.61 2.94 4.54
N ILE A 165 7.93 2.03 3.85
CA ILE A 165 7.53 0.73 4.40
C ILE A 165 8.13 -0.47 3.67
N SER A 166 8.66 -0.27 2.46
CA SER A 166 9.18 -1.36 1.63
C SER A 166 10.37 -0.93 0.78
N LEU A 167 11.09 -1.91 0.26
CA LEU A 167 11.80 -1.80 -1.02
C LEU A 167 10.74 -1.99 -2.09
N GLY A 168 10.67 -1.10 -3.07
CA GLY A 168 9.72 -1.13 -4.18
C GLY A 168 9.98 -2.30 -5.13
N GLU A 169 9.17 -2.39 -6.15
CA GLU A 169 9.20 -3.53 -7.06
C GLU A 169 10.60 -3.84 -7.62
N VAL A 170 11.03 -5.08 -7.43
CA VAL A 170 12.33 -5.55 -7.91
C VAL A 170 12.20 -5.98 -9.38
N MET A 171 12.44 -5.05 -10.31
CA MET A 171 12.30 -5.30 -11.74
C MET A 171 13.54 -5.99 -12.36
N ASP A 172 14.73 -5.72 -11.83
CA ASP A 172 15.98 -6.26 -12.37
C ASP A 172 16.22 -7.71 -11.87
N TYR A 173 15.43 -8.64 -12.41
CA TYR A 173 15.59 -10.07 -12.15
C TYR A 173 16.99 -10.62 -12.50
N PRO A 174 17.61 -10.21 -13.63
CA PRO A 174 18.98 -10.61 -13.93
C PRO A 174 19.96 -10.27 -12.81
N ALA A 175 19.89 -9.07 -12.23
CA ALA A 175 20.75 -8.68 -11.12
C ALA A 175 20.55 -9.55 -9.86
N VAL A 176 19.30 -9.89 -9.54
CA VAL A 176 19.00 -10.84 -8.45
C VAL A 176 19.58 -12.22 -8.73
N LYS A 177 19.29 -12.77 -9.92
CA LYS A 177 19.73 -14.11 -10.33
C LYS A 177 21.24 -14.25 -10.39
N ASN A 178 21.93 -13.20 -10.86
CA ASN A 178 23.39 -13.17 -10.99
C ASN A 178 24.09 -12.74 -9.69
N THR A 179 23.33 -12.47 -8.64
CA THR A 179 23.85 -12.04 -7.34
C THR A 179 24.70 -10.77 -7.42
N GLU A 180 24.24 -9.77 -8.18
CA GLU A 180 24.95 -8.52 -8.33
C GLU A 180 25.00 -7.74 -7.01
N GLU A 181 26.19 -7.25 -6.65
CA GLU A 181 26.50 -6.68 -5.35
C GLU A 181 25.51 -5.58 -4.94
N GLN A 182 25.25 -4.61 -5.82
CA GLN A 182 24.32 -3.50 -5.52
C GLN A 182 22.88 -3.96 -5.29
N MET A 183 22.42 -5.00 -6.01
CA MET A 183 21.10 -5.55 -5.77
C MET A 183 21.04 -6.30 -4.45
N LEU A 184 22.05 -7.12 -4.14
CA LEU A 184 22.12 -7.83 -2.86
C LEU A 184 22.16 -6.87 -1.68
N GLU A 185 22.92 -5.78 -1.77
CA GLU A 185 22.96 -4.74 -0.73
C GLU A 185 21.59 -4.07 -0.52
N LYS A 186 20.85 -3.76 -1.58
CA LYS A 186 19.48 -3.21 -1.47
C LYS A 186 18.53 -4.17 -0.77
N LEU A 187 18.56 -5.45 -1.14
CA LEU A 187 17.75 -6.50 -0.53
C LEU A 187 18.09 -6.68 0.96
N LEU A 188 19.38 -6.73 1.31
CA LEU A 188 19.84 -6.88 2.69
C LEU A 188 19.49 -5.65 3.54
N ASN A 189 19.74 -4.44 3.04
CA ASN A 189 19.40 -3.20 3.74
C ASN A 189 17.90 -3.11 4.04
N ALA A 190 17.05 -3.53 3.12
CA ALA A 190 15.61 -3.57 3.34
C ALA A 190 15.24 -4.57 4.45
N GLN A 191 15.81 -5.76 4.43
CA GLN A 191 15.60 -6.79 5.45
C GLN A 191 16.09 -6.34 6.83
N GLU A 192 17.28 -5.77 6.93
CA GLU A 192 17.85 -5.25 8.18
C GLU A 192 17.03 -4.09 8.76
N ALA A 193 16.44 -3.26 7.87
CA ALA A 193 15.51 -2.21 8.27
C ALA A 193 14.11 -2.72 8.61
N GLY A 194 13.84 -4.03 8.51
CA GLY A 194 12.54 -4.64 8.75
C GLY A 194 11.48 -4.24 7.72
N LYS A 195 11.89 -3.93 6.49
CA LYS A 195 11.01 -3.54 5.39
C LYS A 195 10.61 -4.74 4.55
N VAL A 196 9.41 -4.69 4.00
CA VAL A 196 8.94 -5.66 3.00
C VAL A 196 9.67 -5.42 1.68
N ILE A 197 9.83 -6.46 0.87
CA ILE A 197 10.39 -6.36 -0.47
C ILE A 197 9.30 -6.73 -1.47
N ASP A 198 8.92 -5.78 -2.31
CA ASP A 198 7.93 -5.97 -3.37
C ASP A 198 8.58 -6.54 -4.63
N GLY A 199 7.81 -7.32 -5.41
CA GLY A 199 8.29 -7.98 -6.60
C GLY A 199 7.57 -7.54 -7.87
N HIS A 200 8.21 -7.87 -8.99
CA HIS A 200 7.74 -7.64 -10.34
C HIS A 200 8.09 -8.88 -11.17
N ALA A 201 7.23 -9.89 -11.16
CA ALA A 201 7.54 -11.22 -11.71
C ALA A 201 6.84 -11.47 -13.05
N ALA A 202 6.84 -10.48 -13.95
CA ALA A 202 6.21 -10.58 -15.27
C ALA A 202 6.79 -11.75 -16.08
N GLY A 203 5.96 -12.72 -16.44
CA GLY A 203 6.34 -13.87 -17.29
C GLY A 203 7.36 -14.84 -16.66
N PHE A 204 7.52 -14.82 -15.33
CA PHE A 204 8.46 -15.72 -14.66
C PHE A 204 7.99 -17.19 -14.76
N ASP A 205 8.98 -18.04 -15.01
CA ASP A 205 8.86 -19.48 -14.82
C ASP A 205 9.06 -19.88 -13.34
N GLN A 206 8.95 -21.16 -13.05
CA GLN A 206 9.12 -21.70 -11.70
C GLN A 206 10.49 -21.39 -11.10
N VAL A 207 11.55 -21.36 -11.92
CA VAL A 207 12.90 -21.05 -11.45
C VAL A 207 13.00 -19.59 -11.03
N GLY A 208 12.43 -18.69 -11.83
CA GLY A 208 12.36 -17.25 -11.50
C GLY A 208 11.65 -16.98 -10.19
N LEU A 209 10.50 -17.62 -9.99
CA LEU A 209 9.75 -17.50 -8.72
C LEU A 209 10.54 -18.06 -7.52
N ASN A 210 11.25 -19.17 -7.70
CA ASN A 210 12.07 -19.73 -6.64
C ASN A 210 13.25 -18.80 -6.28
N VAL A 211 13.86 -18.15 -7.27
CA VAL A 211 14.91 -17.14 -7.05
C VAL A 211 14.37 -15.97 -6.24
N TYR A 212 13.19 -15.45 -6.59
CA TYR A 212 12.55 -14.37 -5.83
C TYR A 212 12.29 -14.74 -4.38
N MET A 213 11.68 -15.91 -4.16
CA MET A 213 11.41 -16.37 -2.79
C MET A 213 12.70 -16.57 -1.99
N ALA A 214 13.77 -17.09 -2.61
CA ALA A 214 15.08 -17.21 -1.97
C ALA A 214 15.71 -15.85 -1.63
N ALA A 215 15.38 -14.80 -2.39
CA ALA A 215 15.82 -13.43 -2.16
C ALA A 215 14.88 -12.62 -1.24
N HIS A 216 13.90 -13.29 -0.59
CA HIS A 216 12.88 -12.67 0.25
C HIS A 216 11.98 -11.65 -0.46
N ILE A 217 11.78 -11.80 -1.77
CA ILE A 217 10.81 -11.04 -2.56
C ILE A 217 9.50 -11.82 -2.52
N HIS A 218 8.50 -11.33 -1.80
CA HIS A 218 7.34 -12.13 -1.39
C HIS A 218 6.02 -11.67 -2.02
N SER A 219 6.04 -10.73 -2.95
CA SER A 219 4.82 -10.23 -3.62
C SER A 219 5.00 -10.15 -5.13
N ASP A 220 3.88 -10.13 -5.85
CA ASP A 220 3.84 -9.89 -7.28
C ASP A 220 2.50 -9.25 -7.66
N HIS A 221 2.51 -8.35 -8.64
CA HIS A 221 1.34 -7.69 -9.20
C HIS A 221 1.26 -7.83 -10.72
N GLU A 222 2.12 -8.63 -11.33
CA GLU A 222 2.26 -8.76 -12.78
C GLU A 222 1.56 -10.01 -13.36
N CYS A 223 0.81 -10.75 -12.56
CA CYS A 223 0.04 -11.88 -13.06
C CYS A 223 -1.03 -11.43 -14.04
N THR A 224 -1.14 -12.14 -15.16
CA THR A 224 -2.17 -11.94 -16.18
C THR A 224 -3.12 -13.14 -16.34
N THR A 225 -2.78 -14.27 -15.71
CA THR A 225 -3.60 -15.51 -15.74
C THR A 225 -3.82 -16.08 -14.33
N PRO A 226 -4.93 -16.80 -14.11
CA PRO A 226 -5.17 -17.50 -12.85
C PRO A 226 -4.06 -18.51 -12.50
N GLU A 227 -3.50 -19.18 -13.52
CA GLU A 227 -2.43 -20.16 -13.38
C GLU A 227 -1.15 -19.49 -12.83
N GLU A 228 -0.77 -18.34 -13.39
CA GLU A 228 0.35 -17.54 -12.87
C GLU A 228 0.11 -17.15 -11.41
N ALA A 229 -1.07 -16.66 -11.08
CA ALA A 229 -1.41 -16.29 -9.70
C ALA A 229 -1.30 -17.50 -8.75
N LYS A 230 -1.84 -18.66 -9.13
CA LYS A 230 -1.73 -19.91 -8.36
C LYS A 230 -0.29 -20.35 -8.13
N GLU A 231 0.57 -20.24 -9.14
CA GLU A 231 1.99 -20.58 -8.99
C GLU A 231 2.71 -19.73 -7.96
N ARG A 232 2.37 -18.44 -7.85
CA ARG A 232 2.89 -17.54 -6.80
C ARG A 232 2.34 -17.92 -5.42
N LEU A 233 1.02 -18.08 -5.33
CA LEU A 233 0.35 -18.47 -4.07
C LEU A 233 0.86 -19.81 -3.52
N GLN A 234 1.13 -20.79 -4.38
CA GLN A 234 1.72 -22.09 -4.00
C GLN A 234 3.10 -21.96 -3.36
N ARG A 235 3.81 -20.87 -3.62
CA ARG A 235 5.12 -20.57 -3.03
C ARG A 235 5.04 -19.65 -1.81
N GLY A 236 3.82 -19.28 -1.41
CA GLY A 236 3.59 -18.38 -0.29
C GLY A 236 3.78 -16.89 -0.62
N MET A 237 3.81 -16.53 -1.90
CA MET A 237 3.83 -15.12 -2.31
C MET A 237 2.45 -14.48 -2.13
N TYR A 238 2.44 -13.21 -1.82
CA TYR A 238 1.24 -12.37 -1.94
C TYR A 238 1.06 -11.97 -3.39
N VAL A 239 -0.19 -12.03 -3.88
CA VAL A 239 -0.53 -11.62 -5.24
C VAL A 239 -1.51 -10.45 -5.17
N MET A 240 -1.11 -9.33 -5.74
CA MET A 240 -1.99 -8.18 -5.94
C MET A 240 -2.68 -8.30 -7.28
N LEU A 241 -4.02 -8.40 -7.26
CA LEU A 241 -4.84 -8.51 -8.48
C LEU A 241 -5.01 -7.13 -9.08
N ARG A 242 -4.43 -6.91 -10.26
CA ARG A 242 -4.33 -5.59 -10.87
C ARG A 242 -5.57 -5.22 -11.71
N GLU A 243 -6.11 -4.02 -11.43
CA GLU A 243 -7.10 -3.36 -12.28
C GLU A 243 -6.74 -1.87 -12.38
N GLY A 244 -6.02 -1.54 -13.41
CA GLY A 244 -5.53 -0.19 -13.66
C GLY A 244 -5.91 0.33 -15.03
N SER A 245 -5.35 1.48 -15.42
CA SER A 245 -5.60 2.09 -16.73
C SER A 245 -4.97 1.30 -17.88
N ALA A 246 -3.79 0.73 -17.65
CA ALA A 246 -3.03 -0.03 -18.65
C ALA A 246 -3.30 -1.54 -18.58
N SER A 247 -3.50 -2.11 -17.39
CA SER A 247 -3.71 -3.54 -17.19
C SER A 247 -5.03 -3.77 -16.46
N ARG A 248 -5.91 -4.60 -17.06
CA ARG A 248 -7.27 -4.85 -16.57
C ARG A 248 -7.49 -6.34 -16.41
N ASP A 249 -6.81 -6.93 -15.43
CA ASP A 249 -6.72 -8.38 -15.27
C ASP A 249 -7.56 -8.91 -14.10
N LEU A 250 -8.11 -8.03 -13.23
CA LEU A 250 -8.84 -8.41 -12.02
C LEU A 250 -9.91 -9.46 -12.28
N ARG A 251 -10.79 -9.25 -13.25
CA ARG A 251 -11.90 -10.21 -13.55
C ARG A 251 -11.40 -11.61 -13.89
N LYS A 252 -10.29 -11.67 -14.63
CA LYS A 252 -9.68 -12.94 -15.02
C LYS A 252 -9.00 -13.61 -13.85
N LEU A 253 -8.25 -12.81 -13.07
CA LEU A 253 -7.48 -13.29 -11.93
C LEU A 253 -8.36 -13.74 -10.76
N LEU A 254 -9.56 -13.18 -10.59
CA LEU A 254 -10.51 -13.63 -9.56
C LEU A 254 -10.84 -15.12 -9.67
N ASN A 255 -10.69 -15.75 -10.83
CA ASN A 255 -10.86 -17.20 -10.98
C ASN A 255 -9.81 -18.02 -10.22
N ALA A 256 -8.69 -17.41 -9.80
CA ALA A 256 -7.71 -18.09 -8.94
C ALA A 256 -8.15 -18.16 -7.48
N VAL A 257 -9.12 -17.34 -7.04
CA VAL A 257 -9.52 -17.19 -5.63
C VAL A 257 -10.60 -18.20 -5.23
N ASN A 258 -11.33 -18.76 -6.18
CA ASN A 258 -12.53 -19.60 -5.92
C ASN A 258 -12.22 -21.12 -5.86
N GLU A 259 -10.97 -21.50 -5.78
CA GLU A 259 -10.51 -22.88 -5.62
C GLU A 259 -9.63 -22.99 -4.36
#